data_5ad523bef8cdcec641bd8ebb57ce8fdd
#
_entry.id   5ad523bef8cdcec641bd8ebb57ce8fdd
#
_cell.length_a   1.000
_cell.length_b   1.000
_cell.length_c   1.000
_cell.angle_alpha   90.00
_cell.angle_beta   90.00
_cell.angle_gamma   90.00
#
_symmetry.space_group_name_H-M   'P 1'
#
loop_
_entity.id
_entity.type
_entity.pdbx_description
1 polymer ?
#
loop_
_entity_poly.entity_id
_entity_poly.type
_entity_poly.pdbx_seq_one_letter_code
_entity_poly.pdbx_strand_id
1 'polypeptide(L)'
;TLFRSAYVWNKDGNFDYFCNMEMVELSLIEEASYRKELHELIRQHYLYTGSNLARTMLDNWNRYVDEFIQIVPIEYKKVLQEEQMRKLQQKIAEMQRDY
;
A
#
# COMPACT_ATOMS: atom_id res chain seq x y z
N THR A 1 15.76 9.14 -4.82
CA THR A 1 14.32 9.18 -4.62
C THR A 1 13.81 7.87 -4.09
N LEU A 2 12.84 7.98 -3.25
CA LEU A 2 12.26 6.84 -2.63
C LEU A 2 11.25 6.19 -3.56
N PHE A 3 11.32 4.88 -3.65
CA PHE A 3 10.34 4.10 -4.34
C PHE A 3 9.00 4.17 -3.60
N ARG A 4 7.93 4.36 -4.33
CA ARG A 4 6.58 4.33 -3.78
C ARG A 4 5.82 3.14 -4.31
N SER A 5 5.02 2.53 -3.46
CA SER A 5 4.12 1.48 -3.87
C SER A 5 3.09 2.00 -4.85
N ALA A 6 2.73 1.20 -5.82
CA ALA A 6 1.65 1.49 -6.72
C ALA A 6 0.39 0.76 -6.26
N TYR A 7 -0.76 1.38 -6.51
CA TYR A 7 -2.06 0.81 -6.17
C TYR A 7 -2.84 0.56 -7.44
N VAL A 8 -3.50 -0.60 -7.51
CA VAL A 8 -4.31 -0.96 -8.68
C VAL A 8 -5.68 -1.43 -8.19
N TRP A 9 -6.72 -0.95 -8.85
CA TRP A 9 -8.07 -1.45 -8.63
C TRP A 9 -8.25 -2.76 -9.38
N ASN A 10 -8.20 -3.86 -8.66
CA ASN A 10 -8.28 -5.21 -9.21
C ASN A 10 -9.74 -5.68 -9.23
N LYS A 11 -10.57 -4.99 -10.01
CA LYS A 11 -12.00 -5.22 -10.05
C LYS A 11 -12.37 -6.66 -10.40
N ASP A 12 -11.67 -7.25 -11.36
CA ASP A 12 -11.98 -8.59 -11.86
C ASP A 12 -11.17 -9.69 -11.19
N GLY A 13 -10.27 -9.33 -10.27
CA GLY A 13 -9.48 -10.29 -9.53
C GLY A 13 -8.39 -11.01 -10.33
N ASN A 14 -8.06 -10.53 -11.53
CA ASN A 14 -7.14 -11.22 -12.45
C ASN A 14 -5.89 -10.40 -12.80
N PHE A 15 -5.58 -9.38 -12.03
CA PHE A 15 -4.45 -8.50 -12.34
C PHE A 15 -3.12 -9.26 -12.35
N ASP A 16 -2.99 -10.30 -11.54
CA ASP A 16 -1.79 -11.12 -11.47
C ASP A 16 -1.42 -11.76 -12.82
N TYR A 17 -2.40 -12.02 -13.69
CA TYR A 17 -2.12 -12.53 -15.03
C TYR A 17 -1.33 -11.56 -15.90
N PHE A 18 -1.38 -10.27 -15.58
CA PHE A 18 -0.74 -9.22 -16.37
C PHE A 18 0.56 -8.73 -15.76
N CYS A 19 0.98 -9.31 -14.63
CA CYS A 19 2.18 -8.89 -13.92
C CYS A 19 3.30 -9.90 -14.04
N ASN A 20 4.54 -9.39 -14.07
CA ASN A 20 5.71 -10.24 -13.92
C ASN A 20 5.93 -10.52 -12.43
N MET A 21 5.42 -11.65 -11.96
CA MET A 21 5.47 -12.02 -10.55
C MET A 21 6.88 -12.37 -10.05
N GLU A 22 7.85 -12.47 -10.95
CA GLU A 22 9.25 -12.65 -10.55
C GLU A 22 9.88 -11.35 -10.01
N MET A 23 9.32 -10.20 -10.41
CA MET A 23 9.87 -8.90 -10.07
C MET A 23 9.03 -8.12 -9.06
N VAL A 24 7.76 -8.47 -8.91
CA VAL A 24 6.84 -7.73 -8.03
C VAL A 24 6.06 -8.69 -7.15
N GLU A 25 5.64 -8.18 -6.02
CA GLU A 25 4.71 -8.87 -5.13
C GLU A 25 3.42 -8.09 -5.07
N LEU A 26 2.30 -8.80 -5.13
CA LEU A 26 0.97 -8.22 -5.01
C LEU A 26 0.42 -8.55 -3.63
N SER A 27 -0.13 -7.55 -2.96
CA SER A 27 -0.74 -7.76 -1.65
C SER A 27 -2.00 -6.92 -1.50
N LEU A 28 -2.88 -7.38 -0.62
CA LEU A 28 -4.01 -6.57 -0.19
C LEU A 28 -3.50 -5.42 0.67
N ILE A 29 -4.26 -4.35 0.73
CA ILE A 29 -3.88 -3.17 1.49
C ILE A 29 -4.42 -3.35 2.92
N GLU A 30 -3.55 -3.83 3.81
CA GLU A 30 -3.93 -4.14 5.18
C GLU A 30 -3.53 -3.05 6.19
N GLU A 31 -2.37 -2.41 5.96
CA GLU A 31 -1.90 -1.36 6.87
C GLU A 31 -2.75 -0.10 6.78
N ALA A 32 -3.09 0.45 7.95
CA ALA A 32 -3.90 1.66 8.04
C ALA A 32 -3.25 2.86 7.33
N SER A 33 -1.93 2.97 7.39
CA SER A 33 -1.20 4.06 6.73
C SER A 33 -1.35 4.03 5.22
N TYR A 34 -1.29 2.84 4.61
CA TYR A 34 -1.47 2.68 3.17
C TYR A 34 -2.93 2.87 2.75
N ARG A 35 -3.88 2.42 3.57
CA ARG A 35 -5.30 2.66 3.33
C ARG A 35 -5.60 4.15 3.33
N LYS A 36 -5.02 4.89 4.25
CA LYS A 36 -5.18 6.34 4.35
C LYS A 36 -4.56 7.04 3.15
N GLU A 37 -3.38 6.62 2.73
CA GLU A 37 -2.72 7.17 1.54
C GLU A 37 -3.56 6.96 0.29
N LEU A 38 -4.06 5.75 0.07
CA LEU A 38 -4.90 5.43 -1.08
C LEU A 38 -6.19 6.24 -1.06
N HIS A 39 -6.84 6.34 0.11
CA HIS A 39 -8.05 7.15 0.26
C HIS A 39 -7.80 8.60 -0.13
N GLU A 40 -6.68 9.17 0.31
CA GLU A 40 -6.32 10.54 -0.01
C GLU A 40 -6.04 10.73 -1.50
N LEU A 41 -5.39 9.76 -2.15
CA LEU A 41 -5.15 9.81 -3.59
C LEU A 41 -6.47 9.81 -4.39
N ILE A 42 -7.42 8.98 -3.98
CA ILE A 42 -8.73 8.92 -4.64
C ILE A 42 -9.52 10.21 -4.37
N ARG A 43 -9.43 10.74 -3.15
CA ARG A 43 -10.09 11.99 -2.78
C ARG A 43 -9.56 13.14 -3.64
N GLN A 44 -8.25 13.26 -3.81
CA GLN A 44 -7.65 14.29 -4.66
C GLN A 44 -8.06 14.11 -6.12
N HIS A 45 -8.08 12.89 -6.61
CA HIS A 45 -8.54 12.60 -7.97
C HIS A 45 -9.98 13.08 -8.17
N TYR A 46 -10.85 12.81 -7.22
CA TYR A 46 -12.23 13.28 -7.26
C TYR A 46 -12.31 14.81 -7.30
N LEU A 47 -11.53 15.48 -6.45
CA LEU A 47 -11.54 16.94 -6.38
C LEU A 47 -11.07 17.59 -7.69
N TYR A 48 -10.10 16.98 -8.36
CA TYR A 48 -9.57 17.52 -9.62
C TYR A 48 -10.40 17.19 -10.84
N THR A 49 -11.06 16.02 -10.86
CA THR A 49 -11.71 15.51 -12.06
C THR A 49 -13.23 15.45 -11.98
N GLY A 50 -13.79 15.48 -10.77
CA GLY A 50 -15.20 15.26 -10.55
C GLY A 50 -15.67 13.83 -10.87
N SER A 51 -14.75 12.87 -10.87
CA SER A 51 -15.06 11.48 -11.25
C SER A 51 -16.16 10.88 -10.38
N ASN A 52 -17.24 10.42 -11.03
CA ASN A 52 -18.32 9.75 -10.32
C ASN A 52 -17.87 8.41 -9.70
N LEU A 53 -16.95 7.72 -10.37
CA LEU A 53 -16.38 6.48 -9.85
C LEU A 53 -15.60 6.73 -8.56
N ALA A 54 -14.75 7.77 -8.55
CA ALA A 54 -13.99 8.13 -7.36
C ALA A 54 -14.93 8.48 -6.20
N ARG A 55 -16.01 9.22 -6.47
CA ARG A 55 -17.01 9.53 -5.46
C ARG A 55 -17.67 8.28 -4.90
N THR A 56 -18.05 7.35 -5.78
CA THR A 56 -18.64 6.09 -5.36
C THR A 56 -17.71 5.29 -4.48
N MET A 57 -16.42 5.26 -4.80
CA MET A 57 -15.41 4.58 -4.01
C MET A 57 -15.25 5.21 -2.62
N LEU A 58 -15.23 6.54 -2.55
CA LEU A 58 -15.13 7.25 -1.28
C LEU A 58 -16.35 7.02 -0.39
N ASP A 59 -17.55 7.03 -0.98
CA ASP A 59 -18.81 6.81 -0.24
C ASP A 59 -18.96 5.37 0.25
N ASN A 60 -18.26 4.42 -0.37
CA ASN A 60 -18.32 3.00 -0.03
C ASN A 60 -16.91 2.45 0.23
N TRP A 61 -16.09 3.21 0.92
CA TRP A 61 -14.66 2.93 1.07
C TRP A 61 -14.33 1.55 1.64
N ASN A 62 -15.05 1.13 2.67
CA ASN A 62 -14.78 -0.16 3.31
C ASN A 62 -14.95 -1.35 2.36
N ARG A 63 -15.81 -1.20 1.37
CA ARG A 63 -16.00 -2.21 0.33
C ARG A 63 -14.90 -2.14 -0.73
N TYR A 64 -14.64 -0.92 -1.24
CA TYR A 64 -13.74 -0.78 -2.38
C TYR A 64 -12.27 -0.94 -2.02
N VAL A 65 -11.86 -0.60 -0.80
CA VAL A 65 -10.46 -0.73 -0.40
C VAL A 65 -9.98 -2.20 -0.48
N ASP A 66 -10.87 -3.15 -0.25
CA ASP A 66 -10.54 -4.57 -0.31
C ASP A 66 -10.39 -5.08 -1.76
N GLU A 67 -10.83 -4.30 -2.74
CA GLU A 67 -10.67 -4.61 -4.16
C GLU A 67 -9.37 -4.06 -4.74
N PHE A 68 -8.65 -3.22 -3.99
CA PHE A 68 -7.37 -2.69 -4.41
C PHE A 68 -6.24 -3.61 -4.01
N ILE A 69 -5.19 -3.60 -4.82
CA ILE A 69 -3.94 -4.28 -4.50
C ILE A 69 -2.79 -3.29 -4.52
N GLN A 70 -1.79 -3.59 -3.73
CA GLN A 70 -0.54 -2.85 -3.69
C GLN A 70 0.52 -3.65 -4.43
N ILE A 71 1.23 -3.00 -5.34
CA ILE A 71 2.32 -3.60 -6.11
C ILE A 71 3.62 -3.12 -5.48
N VAL A 72 4.43 -4.07 -5.02
CA VAL A 72 5.73 -3.77 -4.40
C VAL A 72 6.81 -4.56 -5.13
N PRO A 73 7.85 -3.91 -5.67
CA PRO A 73 8.99 -4.65 -6.20
C PRO A 73 9.64 -5.48 -5.11
N ILE A 74 10.07 -6.67 -5.46
CA ILE A 74 10.68 -7.61 -4.50
C ILE A 74 11.91 -6.99 -3.84
N GLU A 75 12.72 -6.27 -4.59
CA GLU A 75 13.90 -5.59 -4.05
C GLU A 75 13.54 -4.55 -2.98
N TYR A 76 12.48 -3.79 -3.22
CA TYR A 76 12.04 -2.79 -2.24
C TYR A 76 11.48 -3.43 -0.97
N LYS A 77 10.83 -4.57 -1.12
CA LYS A 77 10.33 -5.33 0.03
C LYS A 77 11.47 -5.72 0.98
N LYS A 78 12.60 -6.14 0.43
CA LYS A 78 13.79 -6.46 1.24
C LYS A 78 14.25 -5.24 2.03
N VAL A 79 14.32 -4.08 1.38
CA VAL A 79 14.72 -2.83 2.04
C VAL A 79 13.77 -2.48 3.20
N LEU A 80 12.46 -2.61 2.98
CA LEU A 80 11.48 -2.37 4.03
C LEU A 80 11.64 -3.32 5.21
N GLN A 81 11.88 -4.60 4.94
CA GLN A 81 12.10 -5.58 5.99
C GLN A 81 13.36 -5.28 6.78
N GLU A 82 14.44 -4.89 6.13
CA GLU A 82 15.69 -4.51 6.77
C GLU A 82 15.52 -3.27 7.66
N GLU A 83 14.76 -2.29 7.18
CA GLU A 83 14.46 -1.09 7.98
C GLU A 83 13.62 -1.41 9.20
N GLN A 84 12.64 -2.28 9.06
CA GLN A 84 11.80 -2.72 10.18
C GLN A 84 12.62 -3.47 11.23
N MET A 85 13.52 -4.34 10.78
CA MET A 85 14.43 -5.05 11.68
C MET A 85 15.37 -4.09 12.41
N ARG A 86 15.90 -3.11 11.71
CA ARG A 86 16.77 -2.10 12.32
C ARG A 86 16.05 -1.30 13.39
N LYS A 87 14.84 -0.87 13.10
CA LYS A 87 14.01 -0.14 14.08
C LYS A 87 13.69 -0.99 15.30
N LEU A 88 13.41 -2.27 15.09
CA LEU A 88 13.13 -3.20 16.17
C LEU A 88 14.37 -3.41 17.05
N GLN A 89 15.54 -3.58 16.43
CA GLN A 89 16.80 -3.73 17.15
C GLN A 89 17.14 -2.49 17.98
N GLN A 90 16.91 -1.29 17.43
CA GLN A 90 17.08 -0.05 18.16
C GLN A 90 16.16 0.02 19.37
N LYS A 91 14.92 -0.38 19.19
CA LYS A 91 13.92 -0.36 20.26
C LYS A 91 14.29 -1.32 21.39
N ILE A 92 14.79 -2.49 21.03
CA ILE A 92 15.29 -3.47 22.03
C ILE A 92 16.49 -2.91 22.77
N ALA A 93 17.44 -2.27 22.07
CA ALA A 93 18.60 -1.67 22.69
C ALA A 93 18.23 -0.56 23.67
N GLU A 94 17.23 0.27 23.33
CA GLU A 94 16.74 1.32 24.22
C GLU A 94 16.09 0.72 25.48
N MET A 95 15.34 -0.37 25.31
CA MET A 95 14.73 -1.06 26.46
C MET A 95 15.79 -1.65 27.39
N GLN A 96 16.90 -2.12 26.84
CA GLN A 96 17.99 -2.67 27.65
C GLN A 96 18.78 -1.59 28.41
N ARG A 97 18.78 -0.35 27.92
CA ARG A 97 19.44 0.76 28.59
C ARG A 97 18.75 1.21 29.87
N ASP A 98 17.47 0.94 29.99
CA ASP A 98 16.67 1.35 31.16
C ASP A 98 16.91 0.45 32.36
N TYR A 99 17.73 -0.55 32.23
CA TYR A 99 18.20 -1.37 33.31
C TYR A 99 19.61 -0.94 33.72
#